data_3641dd829e9f5ea4a9e6c4e2ebdfd670
#
_entry.id   3641dd829e9f5ea4a9e6c4e2ebdfd670
#
_cell.length_a   1.000
_cell.length_b   1.000
_cell.length_c   1.000
_cell.angle_alpha   90.00
_cell.angle_beta   90.00
_cell.angle_gamma   90.00
#
_symmetry.space_group_name_H-M   'P 1'
#
loop_
_entity.id
_entity.type
_entity.pdbx_description
1 polymer ?
#
loop_
_entity_poly.entity_id
_entity_poly.type
_entity_poly.pdbx_seq_one_letter_code
_entity_poly.pdbx_strand_id
1 'polypeptide(L)'
;MKKLLLLFLTLTISFANAQDKGYWVCFNVNVDAEGQEAFVNALDGVFNSEFSSQFPFAVTLNEIMFTSRDNKMTHQLCFLAPNAETMDMWGGGPPPTAEGSLVQMLINEYVEFEDSILGSGLIFDPSIALSMDYFTVWQLSVEDPATVASAFIQLDKDTKKMRSGPFGLHEAIAGMRSGVTHYFVARSPKMSDFLNGREKINNSKAFMNFVTKTSPVSDVVGNFSGKIIKRWNMPQ
;
A
#
# COMPACT_ATOMS: atom_id res chain seq x y z
N MET A 1 5.48 -42.84 -24.93
CA MET A 1 6.13 -41.56 -25.22
C MET A 1 5.18 -40.40 -25.56
N LYS A 2 4.05 -40.62 -26.30
CA LYS A 2 3.11 -39.51 -26.64
C LYS A 2 2.35 -38.92 -25.43
N LYS A 3 2.13 -39.63 -24.34
CA LYS A 3 1.44 -39.13 -23.14
C LYS A 3 2.33 -38.26 -22.24
N LEU A 4 3.65 -38.40 -22.32
CA LEU A 4 4.60 -37.58 -21.55
C LEU A 4 4.75 -36.17 -22.15
N LEU A 5 4.59 -36.07 -23.48
CA LEU A 5 4.69 -34.78 -24.19
C LEU A 5 3.48 -33.85 -23.90
N LEU A 6 2.29 -34.44 -23.66
CA LEU A 6 1.11 -33.67 -23.32
C LEU A 6 1.17 -33.07 -21.89
N LEU A 7 1.83 -33.77 -20.96
CA LEU A 7 1.99 -33.29 -19.59
C LEU A 7 2.95 -32.09 -19.51
N PHE A 8 3.97 -32.07 -20.38
CA PHE A 8 4.88 -30.92 -20.47
C PHE A 8 4.25 -29.68 -21.12
N LEU A 9 3.30 -29.86 -22.04
CA LEU A 9 2.64 -28.74 -22.71
C LEU A 9 1.61 -28.04 -21.82
N THR A 10 1.03 -28.73 -20.83
CA THR A 10 0.08 -28.14 -19.87
C THR A 10 0.77 -27.36 -18.74
N LEU A 11 2.05 -27.64 -18.44
CA LEU A 11 2.82 -26.89 -17.43
C LEU A 11 3.37 -25.55 -17.96
N THR A 12 3.45 -25.36 -19.29
CA THR A 12 4.00 -24.12 -19.87
C THR A 12 2.99 -22.99 -20.02
N ILE A 13 1.68 -23.27 -19.80
CA ILE A 13 0.62 -22.23 -19.96
C ILE A 13 0.42 -21.40 -18.67
N SER A 14 0.97 -21.84 -17.55
CA SER A 14 0.79 -21.16 -16.25
C SER A 14 1.78 -20.01 -15.98
N PHE A 15 2.74 -19.73 -16.86
CA PHE A 15 3.74 -18.68 -16.66
C PHE A 15 3.56 -17.43 -17.55
N ALA A 16 2.47 -17.32 -18.29
CA ALA A 16 2.31 -16.26 -19.29
C ALA A 16 1.67 -14.96 -18.76
N ASN A 17 1.48 -14.79 -17.45
CA ASN A 17 1.03 -13.54 -16.84
C ASN A 17 1.79 -13.24 -15.53
N ALA A 18 3.11 -13.21 -15.59
CA ALA A 18 3.89 -12.45 -14.62
C ALA A 18 3.71 -10.97 -14.99
N GLN A 19 2.58 -10.40 -14.62
CA GLN A 19 2.44 -8.96 -14.54
C GLN A 19 3.55 -8.50 -13.58
N ASP A 20 4.42 -7.57 -14.01
CA ASP A 20 5.47 -7.04 -13.17
C ASP A 20 4.84 -6.62 -11.83
N LYS A 21 5.21 -7.35 -10.76
CA LYS A 21 4.70 -7.03 -9.43
C LYS A 21 5.30 -5.70 -9.01
N GLY A 22 4.44 -4.73 -8.73
CA GLY A 22 4.87 -3.51 -8.07
C GLY A 22 5.25 -3.80 -6.61
N TYR A 23 6.33 -3.18 -6.15
CA TYR A 23 6.79 -3.24 -4.76
C TYR A 23 6.63 -1.90 -4.09
N TRP A 24 6.58 -1.92 -2.77
CA TRP A 24 6.50 -0.69 -2.00
C TRP A 24 7.25 -0.83 -0.67
N VAL A 25 7.82 0.28 -0.23
CA VAL A 25 8.35 0.45 1.12
C VAL A 25 7.59 1.60 1.76
N CYS A 26 7.02 1.37 2.95
CA CYS A 26 6.35 2.42 3.72
C CYS A 26 7.01 2.55 5.10
N PHE A 27 7.28 3.78 5.49
CA PHE A 27 7.69 4.15 6.85
C PHE A 27 6.50 4.72 7.57
N ASN A 28 6.10 4.10 8.65
CA ASN A 28 5.12 4.62 9.58
C ASN A 28 5.86 5.44 10.64
N VAL A 29 5.50 6.70 10.78
CA VAL A 29 6.21 7.64 11.65
C VAL A 29 5.24 8.42 12.52
N ASN A 30 5.68 8.71 13.74
CA ASN A 30 5.09 9.73 14.58
C ASN A 30 5.94 11.00 14.43
N VAL A 31 5.33 12.06 13.91
CA VAL A 31 5.96 13.36 13.76
C VAL A 31 5.37 14.30 14.80
N ASP A 32 6.20 14.88 15.65
CA ASP A 32 5.78 15.84 16.66
C ASP A 32 5.06 17.03 16.02
N ALA A 33 4.00 17.51 16.66
CA ALA A 33 3.14 18.56 16.11
C ALA A 33 3.91 19.82 15.70
N GLU A 34 4.94 20.18 16.45
CA GLU A 34 5.80 21.36 16.20
C GLU A 34 6.68 21.17 14.94
N GLY A 35 7.02 19.94 14.58
CA GLY A 35 7.88 19.59 13.45
C GLY A 35 7.14 19.27 12.14
N GLN A 36 5.81 19.07 12.18
CA GLN A 36 5.07 18.53 11.02
C GLN A 36 5.21 19.39 9.75
N GLU A 37 5.01 20.71 9.87
CA GLU A 37 5.12 21.61 8.73
C GLU A 37 6.55 21.66 8.16
N ALA A 38 7.55 21.73 9.04
CA ALA A 38 8.96 21.73 8.65
C ALA A 38 9.36 20.42 7.96
N PHE A 39 8.89 19.28 8.47
CA PHE A 39 9.12 17.97 7.90
C PHE A 39 8.51 17.83 6.48
N VAL A 40 7.25 18.25 6.30
CA VAL A 40 6.59 18.23 4.98
C VAL A 40 7.31 19.13 3.98
N ASN A 41 7.72 20.34 4.39
CA ASN A 41 8.43 21.28 3.52
C ASN A 41 9.84 20.78 3.16
N ALA A 42 10.53 20.11 4.06
CA ALA A 42 11.83 19.52 3.77
C ALA A 42 11.73 18.35 2.78
N LEU A 43 10.71 17.50 2.90
CA LEU A 43 10.42 16.46 1.90
C LEU A 43 10.09 17.07 0.53
N ASP A 44 9.30 18.15 0.49
CA ASP A 44 9.05 18.89 -0.75
C ASP A 44 10.35 19.40 -1.37
N GLY A 45 11.31 19.89 -0.57
CA GLY A 45 12.62 20.31 -1.04
C GLY A 45 13.39 19.17 -1.73
N VAL A 46 13.45 18.00 -1.10
CA VAL A 46 14.11 16.81 -1.66
C VAL A 46 13.44 16.34 -2.96
N PHE A 47 12.11 16.10 -2.91
CA PHE A 47 11.41 15.48 -4.04
C PHE A 47 11.06 16.42 -5.18
N ASN A 48 11.29 17.74 -5.05
CA ASN A 48 11.25 18.71 -6.14
C ASN A 48 12.65 19.14 -6.63
N SER A 49 13.73 18.56 -6.07
CA SER A 49 15.11 18.84 -6.49
C SER A 49 15.52 18.04 -7.73
N GLU A 50 16.71 18.34 -8.27
CA GLU A 50 17.30 17.58 -9.39
C GLU A 50 17.52 16.09 -9.02
N PHE A 51 17.77 15.78 -7.75
CA PHE A 51 17.88 14.41 -7.27
C PHE A 51 16.62 13.59 -7.59
N SER A 52 15.46 14.19 -7.43
CA SER A 52 14.18 13.54 -7.68
C SER A 52 14.00 13.03 -9.11
N SER A 53 14.59 13.73 -10.11
CA SER A 53 14.49 13.31 -11.51
C SER A 53 15.20 11.99 -11.82
N GLN A 54 16.14 11.58 -10.96
CA GLN A 54 16.88 10.32 -11.05
C GLN A 54 16.33 9.22 -10.14
N PHE A 55 15.33 9.56 -9.31
CA PHE A 55 14.76 8.67 -8.32
C PHE A 55 13.53 7.94 -8.90
N PRO A 56 13.61 6.64 -9.17
CA PRO A 56 12.61 5.91 -9.97
C PRO A 56 11.35 5.51 -9.20
N PHE A 57 11.20 5.98 -7.97
CA PHE A 57 10.05 5.64 -7.13
C PHE A 57 8.97 6.73 -7.22
N ALA A 58 7.71 6.30 -7.33
CA ALA A 58 6.60 7.17 -6.98
C ALA A 58 6.52 7.30 -5.46
N VAL A 59 6.37 8.52 -4.95
CA VAL A 59 6.40 8.77 -3.51
C VAL A 59 5.09 9.41 -3.05
N THR A 60 4.54 8.91 -1.93
CA THR A 60 3.39 9.54 -1.28
C THR A 60 3.68 9.82 0.18
N LEU A 61 3.28 10.98 0.66
CA LEU A 61 3.18 11.27 2.08
C LEU A 61 1.70 11.28 2.47
N ASN A 62 1.38 10.45 3.44
CA ASN A 62 0.03 10.24 3.93
C ASN A 62 -0.08 10.80 5.35
N GLU A 63 -1.16 11.55 5.63
CA GLU A 63 -1.56 11.90 7.00
C GLU A 63 -2.52 10.83 7.51
N ILE A 64 -2.25 10.29 8.70
CA ILE A 64 -3.09 9.29 9.34
C ILE A 64 -4.15 9.97 10.19
N MET A 65 -5.40 9.75 9.84
CA MET A 65 -6.56 10.39 10.48
C MET A 65 -7.17 9.54 11.60
N PHE A 66 -7.16 8.22 11.41
CA PHE A 66 -7.74 7.28 12.36
C PHE A 66 -6.86 6.05 12.48
N THR A 67 -6.52 5.68 13.70
CA THR A 67 -5.74 4.49 14.02
C THR A 67 -6.15 3.93 15.39
N SER A 68 -5.65 2.75 15.76
CA SER A 68 -5.87 2.19 17.09
C SER A 68 -5.08 2.97 18.15
N ARG A 69 -5.54 2.91 19.40
CA ARG A 69 -4.90 3.62 20.53
C ARG A 69 -3.42 3.28 20.70
N ASP A 70 -3.05 2.06 20.38
CA ASP A 70 -1.68 1.55 20.58
C ASP A 70 -0.73 1.87 19.40
N ASN A 71 -1.24 2.56 18.38
CA ASN A 71 -0.49 2.96 17.21
C ASN A 71 -0.39 4.48 17.16
N LYS A 72 0.82 5.03 17.36
CA LYS A 72 1.06 6.46 17.46
C LYS A 72 1.36 7.14 16.13
N MET A 73 1.37 6.40 15.01
CA MET A 73 1.72 6.99 13.71
C MET A 73 0.81 8.15 13.36
N THR A 74 1.42 9.27 13.01
CA THR A 74 0.75 10.47 12.49
C THR A 74 0.86 10.56 10.96
N HIS A 75 1.95 10.01 10.41
CA HIS A 75 2.24 10.03 8.98
C HIS A 75 2.76 8.68 8.49
N GLN A 76 2.62 8.47 7.18
CA GLN A 76 3.21 7.34 6.48
C GLN A 76 3.85 7.84 5.18
N LEU A 77 5.16 7.61 5.02
CA LEU A 77 5.91 7.91 3.80
C LEU A 77 6.09 6.63 3.01
N CYS A 78 5.53 6.56 1.80
CA CYS A 78 5.58 5.37 0.96
C CYS A 78 6.32 5.63 -0.34
N PHE A 79 7.14 4.67 -0.73
CA PHE A 79 7.90 4.61 -1.97
C PHE A 79 7.42 3.40 -2.77
N LEU A 80 6.99 3.64 -4.01
CA LEU A 80 6.44 2.59 -4.88
C LEU A 80 7.38 2.37 -6.06
N ALA A 81 7.86 1.15 -6.20
CA ALA A 81 8.68 0.68 -7.31
C ALA A 81 7.84 -0.12 -8.31
N PRO A 82 7.97 0.09 -9.62
CA PRO A 82 7.20 -0.65 -10.63
C PRO A 82 7.61 -2.13 -10.73
N ASN A 83 8.82 -2.48 -10.33
CA ASN A 83 9.39 -3.83 -10.43
C ASN A 83 10.47 -4.06 -9.37
N ALA A 84 11.01 -5.29 -9.31
CA ALA A 84 12.03 -5.69 -8.34
C ALA A 84 13.38 -5.00 -8.61
N GLU A 85 13.75 -4.81 -9.88
CA GLU A 85 15.03 -4.19 -10.27
C GLU A 85 15.10 -2.74 -9.77
N THR A 86 13.98 -2.03 -9.75
CA THR A 86 13.90 -0.70 -9.15
C THR A 86 14.21 -0.72 -7.66
N MET A 87 13.86 -1.79 -6.95
CA MET A 87 14.17 -1.90 -5.51
C MET A 87 15.67 -1.98 -5.23
N ASP A 88 16.50 -2.47 -6.15
CA ASP A 88 17.97 -2.50 -6.00
C ASP A 88 18.56 -1.08 -5.94
N MET A 89 17.82 -0.07 -6.41
CA MET A 89 18.21 1.35 -6.31
C MET A 89 17.84 1.97 -4.95
N TRP A 90 17.23 1.21 -4.04
CA TRP A 90 16.84 1.68 -2.73
C TRP A 90 18.05 1.93 -1.83
N GLY A 91 18.37 3.20 -1.57
CA GLY A 91 19.51 3.61 -0.74
C GLY A 91 19.25 3.66 0.77
N GLY A 92 18.01 3.49 1.20
CA GLY A 92 17.63 3.37 2.61
C GLY A 92 17.61 4.66 3.44
N GLY A 93 17.89 5.83 2.86
CA GLY A 93 17.92 7.09 3.62
C GLY A 93 17.82 8.34 2.75
N PRO A 94 17.81 9.54 3.38
CA PRO A 94 17.84 10.79 2.65
C PRO A 94 19.08 10.91 1.76
N PRO A 95 18.97 11.57 0.58
CA PRO A 95 20.11 11.73 -0.31
C PRO A 95 21.21 12.60 0.31
N PRO A 96 22.48 12.45 -0.09
CA PRO A 96 23.60 13.25 0.40
C PRO A 96 23.63 14.65 -0.23
N THR A 97 22.52 15.37 -0.12
CA THR A 97 22.33 16.76 -0.58
C THR A 97 22.04 17.68 0.62
N ALA A 98 22.00 18.99 0.40
CA ALA A 98 21.63 19.95 1.44
C ALA A 98 20.18 19.71 1.93
N GLU A 99 19.27 19.45 0.99
CA GLU A 99 17.87 19.13 1.27
C GLU A 99 17.75 17.81 2.04
N GLY A 100 18.49 16.78 1.64
CA GLY A 100 18.53 15.50 2.34
C GLY A 100 19.12 15.62 3.75
N SER A 101 20.14 16.47 3.93
CA SER A 101 20.70 16.77 5.26
C SER A 101 19.68 17.47 6.16
N LEU A 102 18.87 18.37 5.63
CA LEU A 102 17.78 19.02 6.36
C LEU A 102 16.72 17.99 6.78
N VAL A 103 16.30 17.10 5.88
CA VAL A 103 15.37 16.01 6.22
C VAL A 103 15.94 15.14 7.33
N GLN A 104 17.23 14.75 7.26
CA GLN A 104 17.87 13.94 8.31
C GLN A 104 17.90 14.65 9.66
N MET A 105 18.15 15.97 9.68
CA MET A 105 18.13 16.76 10.91
C MET A 105 16.71 16.77 11.53
N LEU A 106 15.68 17.01 10.72
CA LEU A 106 14.29 17.02 11.19
C LEU A 106 13.80 15.63 11.64
N ILE A 107 14.26 14.57 10.96
CA ILE A 107 14.01 13.20 11.42
C ILE A 107 14.59 13.00 12.82
N ASN A 108 15.82 13.40 13.06
CA ASN A 108 16.47 13.21 14.35
C ASN A 108 15.82 14.04 15.49
N GLU A 109 15.18 15.16 15.15
CA GLU A 109 14.61 16.09 16.13
C GLU A 109 13.13 15.82 16.41
N TYR A 110 12.33 15.50 15.39
CA TYR A 110 10.87 15.49 15.49
C TYR A 110 10.19 14.17 15.07
N VAL A 111 10.95 13.14 14.64
CA VAL A 111 10.35 11.93 14.06
C VAL A 111 10.74 10.69 14.85
N GLU A 112 9.73 9.99 15.37
CA GLU A 112 9.86 8.64 15.91
C GLU A 112 9.38 7.63 14.85
N PHE A 113 10.23 6.65 14.51
CA PHE A 113 9.87 5.57 13.61
C PHE A 113 9.09 4.49 14.37
N GLU A 114 7.86 4.22 13.93
CA GLU A 114 7.04 3.14 14.47
C GLU A 114 7.37 1.80 13.81
N ASP A 115 7.43 1.75 12.49
CA ASP A 115 7.87 0.62 11.70
C ASP A 115 8.26 1.02 10.26
N SER A 116 8.94 0.10 9.56
CA SER A 116 9.20 0.17 8.13
C SER A 116 8.82 -1.14 7.47
N ILE A 117 7.99 -1.09 6.44
CA ILE A 117 7.37 -2.27 5.85
C ILE A 117 7.73 -2.34 4.37
N LEU A 118 8.26 -3.50 3.94
CA LEU A 118 8.39 -3.88 2.54
C LEU A 118 7.22 -4.79 2.16
N GLY A 119 6.57 -4.51 1.04
CA GLY A 119 5.51 -5.34 0.51
C GLY A 119 5.41 -5.33 -1.00
N SER A 120 4.48 -6.11 -1.52
CA SER A 120 4.17 -6.17 -2.95
C SER A 120 2.67 -6.07 -3.21
N GLY A 121 2.30 -5.51 -4.38
CA GLY A 121 0.93 -5.55 -4.86
C GLY A 121 0.59 -6.92 -5.44
N LEU A 122 -0.40 -7.61 -4.89
CA LEU A 122 -0.93 -8.85 -5.47
C LEU A 122 -2.04 -8.54 -6.48
N ILE A 123 -2.94 -7.63 -6.10
CA ILE A 123 -4.06 -7.14 -6.92
C ILE A 123 -4.11 -5.64 -6.67
N PHE A 124 -3.53 -4.85 -7.57
CA PHE A 124 -3.35 -3.43 -7.35
C PHE A 124 -3.11 -2.71 -8.69
N ASP A 125 -3.85 -1.64 -8.93
CA ASP A 125 -3.62 -0.72 -10.05
C ASP A 125 -3.09 0.62 -9.48
N PRO A 126 -1.77 0.89 -9.57
CA PRO A 126 -1.18 2.08 -9.01
C PRO A 126 -1.67 3.36 -9.69
N SER A 127 -1.98 3.35 -10.99
CA SER A 127 -2.39 4.53 -11.73
C SER A 127 -3.70 5.12 -11.21
N ILE A 128 -4.66 4.24 -10.90
CA ILE A 128 -5.95 4.64 -10.33
C ILE A 128 -5.82 4.89 -8.82
N ALA A 129 -5.13 3.98 -8.11
CA ALA A 129 -5.06 4.05 -6.66
C ALA A 129 -4.35 5.32 -6.15
N LEU A 130 -3.26 5.73 -6.82
CA LEU A 130 -2.49 6.91 -6.43
C LEU A 130 -3.20 8.23 -6.77
N SER A 131 -4.24 8.22 -7.58
CA SER A 131 -5.07 9.40 -7.86
C SER A 131 -6.15 9.68 -6.79
N MET A 132 -6.36 8.73 -5.85
CA MET A 132 -7.37 8.83 -4.79
C MET A 132 -6.75 9.40 -3.52
N ASP A 133 -7.44 10.37 -2.88
CA ASP A 133 -6.89 11.04 -1.70
C ASP A 133 -7.12 10.28 -0.40
N TYR A 134 -8.30 9.71 -0.21
CA TYR A 134 -8.65 8.98 1.01
C TYR A 134 -8.39 7.49 0.88
N PHE A 135 -7.89 6.87 1.96
CA PHE A 135 -7.70 5.42 2.03
C PHE A 135 -8.05 4.85 3.41
N THR A 136 -8.40 3.57 3.41
CA THR A 136 -8.49 2.73 4.61
C THR A 136 -7.72 1.44 4.35
N VAL A 137 -6.94 1.03 5.34
CA VAL A 137 -6.11 -0.18 5.32
C VAL A 137 -6.60 -1.13 6.40
N TRP A 138 -6.86 -2.38 6.05
CA TRP A 138 -7.04 -3.49 6.99
C TRP A 138 -5.80 -4.36 6.94
N GLN A 139 -5.22 -4.59 8.11
CA GLN A 139 -4.11 -5.50 8.33
C GLN A 139 -4.66 -6.88 8.58
N LEU A 140 -4.22 -7.85 7.80
CA LEU A 140 -4.76 -9.21 7.81
C LEU A 140 -3.68 -10.22 8.22
N SER A 141 -4.09 -11.17 9.06
CA SER A 141 -3.41 -12.45 9.23
C SER A 141 -4.09 -13.45 8.29
N VAL A 142 -3.37 -13.99 7.33
CA VAL A 142 -3.91 -14.87 6.29
C VAL A 142 -3.21 -16.22 6.33
N GLU A 143 -3.97 -17.30 6.50
CA GLU A 143 -3.49 -18.69 6.52
C GLU A 143 -3.55 -19.34 5.12
N ASP A 144 -4.57 -18.99 4.31
CA ASP A 144 -4.72 -19.44 2.92
C ASP A 144 -4.80 -18.24 1.95
N PRO A 145 -3.64 -17.77 1.42
CA PRO A 145 -3.60 -16.65 0.49
C PRO A 145 -4.36 -16.88 -0.81
N ALA A 146 -4.42 -18.12 -1.31
CA ALA A 146 -5.12 -18.43 -2.56
C ALA A 146 -6.64 -18.26 -2.42
N THR A 147 -7.21 -18.73 -1.32
CA THR A 147 -8.64 -18.53 -1.01
C THR A 147 -8.97 -17.06 -0.83
N VAL A 148 -8.14 -16.30 -0.08
CA VAL A 148 -8.35 -14.86 0.12
C VAL A 148 -8.25 -14.09 -1.19
N ALA A 149 -7.22 -14.33 -2.02
CA ALA A 149 -7.04 -13.66 -3.30
C ALA A 149 -8.21 -13.94 -4.26
N SER A 150 -8.67 -15.20 -4.35
CA SER A 150 -9.82 -15.57 -5.19
C SER A 150 -11.11 -14.88 -4.73
N ALA A 151 -11.37 -14.87 -3.42
CA ALA A 151 -12.53 -14.20 -2.85
C ALA A 151 -12.48 -12.68 -3.04
N PHE A 152 -11.28 -12.08 -2.93
CA PHE A 152 -11.04 -10.66 -3.15
C PHE A 152 -11.34 -10.25 -4.61
N ILE A 153 -10.84 -11.01 -5.59
CA ILE A 153 -11.12 -10.76 -7.02
C ILE A 153 -12.63 -10.74 -7.29
N GLN A 154 -13.35 -11.69 -6.70
CA GLN A 154 -14.80 -11.76 -6.87
C GLN A 154 -15.50 -10.57 -6.19
N LEU A 155 -15.09 -10.19 -4.96
CA LEU A 155 -15.61 -9.03 -4.26
C LEU A 155 -15.37 -7.75 -5.07
N ASP A 156 -14.14 -7.54 -5.56
CA ASP A 156 -13.76 -6.38 -6.35
C ASP A 156 -14.66 -6.22 -7.58
N LYS A 157 -14.83 -7.30 -8.32
CA LYS A 157 -15.71 -7.36 -9.51
C LYS A 157 -17.15 -7.02 -9.18
N ASP A 158 -17.73 -7.66 -8.16
CA ASP A 158 -19.17 -7.58 -7.86
C ASP A 158 -19.54 -6.23 -7.22
N THR A 159 -18.58 -5.56 -6.57
CA THR A 159 -18.81 -4.28 -5.87
C THR A 159 -18.32 -3.05 -6.62
N LYS A 160 -17.71 -3.21 -7.81
CA LYS A 160 -17.12 -2.11 -8.59
C LYS A 160 -18.06 -0.91 -8.79
N LYS A 161 -19.36 -1.16 -8.98
CA LYS A 161 -20.39 -0.11 -9.17
C LYS A 161 -20.90 0.50 -7.86
N MET A 162 -20.52 -0.04 -6.70
CA MET A 162 -20.97 0.41 -5.39
C MET A 162 -20.00 1.40 -4.73
N ARG A 163 -18.80 1.56 -5.28
CA ARG A 163 -17.70 2.37 -4.75
C ARG A 163 -17.13 3.32 -5.80
N SER A 164 -16.45 4.36 -5.35
CA SER A 164 -15.87 5.41 -6.21
C SER A 164 -14.36 5.26 -6.41
N GLY A 165 -13.73 4.25 -5.83
CA GLY A 165 -12.29 4.00 -5.96
C GLY A 165 -11.95 2.52 -5.94
N PRO A 166 -10.70 2.16 -6.20
CA PRO A 166 -10.24 0.77 -6.29
C PRO A 166 -10.08 0.13 -4.91
N PHE A 167 -10.11 -1.20 -4.92
CA PHE A 167 -9.55 -2.03 -3.86
C PHE A 167 -8.15 -2.49 -4.26
N GLY A 168 -7.30 -2.76 -3.26
CA GLY A 168 -5.99 -3.37 -3.42
C GLY A 168 -5.79 -4.49 -2.41
N LEU A 169 -5.18 -5.58 -2.85
CA LEU A 169 -4.67 -6.65 -1.98
C LEU A 169 -3.16 -6.68 -2.12
N HIS A 170 -2.46 -6.63 -1.00
CA HIS A 170 -1.02 -6.57 -0.93
C HIS A 170 -0.48 -7.64 0.01
N GLU A 171 0.71 -8.15 -0.30
CA GLU A 171 1.48 -9.05 0.55
C GLU A 171 2.49 -8.24 1.37
N ALA A 172 2.65 -8.57 2.64
CA ALA A 172 3.71 -8.07 3.49
C ALA A 172 4.93 -9.00 3.38
N ILE A 173 6.10 -8.46 3.01
CA ILE A 173 7.32 -9.25 2.79
C ILE A 173 8.24 -9.17 4.02
N ALA A 174 8.45 -7.97 4.56
CA ALA A 174 9.32 -7.74 5.71
C ALA A 174 8.90 -6.49 6.51
N GLY A 175 9.33 -6.40 7.77
CA GLY A 175 9.14 -5.23 8.64
C GLY A 175 7.74 -5.09 9.24
N MET A 176 6.83 -6.03 8.98
CA MET A 176 5.46 -5.99 9.49
C MET A 176 5.39 -6.32 10.98
N ARG A 177 4.33 -5.82 11.63
CA ARG A 177 3.98 -6.24 12.99
C ARG A 177 3.63 -7.73 13.04
N SER A 178 3.86 -8.36 14.19
CA SER A 178 3.55 -9.78 14.40
C SER A 178 2.10 -10.10 14.00
N GLY A 179 1.93 -11.17 13.22
CA GLY A 179 0.63 -11.65 12.75
C GLY A 179 0.11 -10.96 11.49
N VAL A 180 0.72 -9.89 11.00
CA VAL A 180 0.31 -9.26 9.73
C VAL A 180 1.02 -9.94 8.56
N THR A 181 0.25 -10.46 7.60
CA THR A 181 0.78 -11.09 6.38
C THR A 181 0.32 -10.38 5.12
N HIS A 182 -0.84 -9.72 5.18
CA HIS A 182 -1.44 -9.05 4.03
C HIS A 182 -2.12 -7.73 4.43
N TYR A 183 -2.37 -6.90 3.42
CA TYR A 183 -3.12 -5.66 3.56
C TYR A 183 -4.24 -5.62 2.53
N PHE A 184 -5.46 -5.37 3.00
CA PHE A 184 -6.56 -4.96 2.14
C PHE A 184 -6.64 -3.43 2.20
N VAL A 185 -6.57 -2.77 1.05
CA VAL A 185 -6.63 -1.31 0.93
C VAL A 185 -7.86 -0.92 0.12
N ALA A 186 -8.71 -0.06 0.68
CA ALA A 186 -9.77 0.60 -0.06
C ALA A 186 -9.40 2.08 -0.24
N ARG A 187 -9.56 2.59 -1.45
CA ARG A 187 -9.29 3.99 -1.78
C ARG A 187 -10.53 4.68 -2.33
N SER A 188 -10.60 6.00 -2.16
CA SER A 188 -11.69 6.84 -2.70
C SER A 188 -11.23 8.29 -2.85
N PRO A 189 -11.91 9.11 -3.68
CA PRO A 189 -11.58 10.53 -3.79
C PRO A 189 -11.72 11.27 -2.46
N LYS A 190 -12.74 10.91 -1.65
CA LYS A 190 -13.06 11.55 -0.37
C LYS A 190 -13.53 10.53 0.65
N MET A 191 -13.42 10.86 1.94
CA MET A 191 -13.94 10.05 3.04
C MET A 191 -15.45 9.81 2.93
N SER A 192 -16.23 10.81 2.53
CA SER A 192 -17.67 10.65 2.33
C SER A 192 -18.02 9.62 1.25
N ASP A 193 -17.26 9.59 0.16
CA ASP A 193 -17.42 8.60 -0.91
C ASP A 193 -17.11 7.19 -0.44
N PHE A 194 -16.05 7.05 0.39
CA PHE A 194 -15.70 5.80 1.04
C PHE A 194 -16.85 5.32 1.96
N LEU A 195 -17.36 6.17 2.84
CA LEU A 195 -18.40 5.81 3.79
C LEU A 195 -19.70 5.37 3.08
N ASN A 196 -20.13 6.11 2.05
CA ASN A 196 -21.29 5.76 1.23
C ASN A 196 -21.12 4.45 0.46
N GLY A 197 -19.92 4.23 -0.08
CA GLY A 197 -19.58 2.97 -0.76
C GLY A 197 -19.55 1.78 0.20
N ARG A 198 -18.91 1.96 1.36
CA ARG A 198 -18.81 0.96 2.43
C ARG A 198 -20.18 0.50 2.92
N GLU A 199 -21.13 1.42 3.13
CA GLU A 199 -22.49 1.07 3.55
C GLU A 199 -23.19 0.17 2.52
N LYS A 200 -23.12 0.52 1.23
CA LYS A 200 -23.69 -0.28 0.14
C LYS A 200 -23.04 -1.66 0.06
N ILE A 201 -21.71 -1.73 0.18
CA ILE A 201 -20.96 -2.98 0.10
C ILE A 201 -21.27 -3.88 1.28
N ASN A 202 -21.26 -3.36 2.51
CA ASN A 202 -21.52 -4.15 3.72
C ASN A 202 -22.92 -4.80 3.72
N ASN A 203 -23.89 -4.14 3.08
CA ASN A 203 -25.26 -4.66 2.93
C ASN A 203 -25.44 -5.57 1.70
N SER A 204 -24.37 -5.85 0.93
CA SER A 204 -24.46 -6.64 -0.29
C SER A 204 -24.24 -8.13 -0.05
N LYS A 205 -24.86 -8.96 -0.90
CA LYS A 205 -24.60 -10.40 -0.94
C LYS A 205 -23.13 -10.70 -1.29
N ALA A 206 -22.49 -9.84 -2.08
CA ALA A 206 -21.09 -9.98 -2.46
C ALA A 206 -20.16 -9.94 -1.23
N PHE A 207 -20.40 -8.99 -0.32
CA PHE A 207 -19.62 -8.86 0.91
C PHE A 207 -19.87 -10.02 1.87
N MET A 208 -21.13 -10.46 2.04
CA MET A 208 -21.44 -11.64 2.86
C MET A 208 -20.73 -12.89 2.33
N ASN A 209 -20.72 -13.09 1.02
CA ASN A 209 -20.02 -14.21 0.39
C ASN A 209 -18.50 -14.13 0.61
N PHE A 210 -17.92 -12.93 0.52
CA PHE A 210 -16.50 -12.69 0.80
C PHE A 210 -16.17 -13.07 2.25
N VAL A 211 -16.90 -12.53 3.22
CA VAL A 211 -16.70 -12.83 4.65
C VAL A 211 -16.82 -14.33 4.92
N THR A 212 -17.87 -14.98 4.39
CA THR A 212 -18.07 -16.42 4.60
C THR A 212 -16.90 -17.26 4.09
N LYS A 213 -16.27 -16.85 2.96
CA LYS A 213 -15.13 -17.57 2.40
C LYS A 213 -13.83 -17.30 3.12
N THR A 214 -13.62 -16.07 3.59
CA THR A 214 -12.33 -15.65 4.13
C THR A 214 -12.21 -15.79 5.64
N SER A 215 -13.30 -15.67 6.41
CA SER A 215 -13.26 -15.77 7.88
C SER A 215 -12.71 -17.10 8.44
N PRO A 216 -12.78 -18.26 7.76
CA PRO A 216 -12.13 -19.47 8.26
C PRO A 216 -10.61 -19.48 8.08
N VAL A 217 -10.04 -18.60 7.23
CA VAL A 217 -8.63 -18.61 6.82
C VAL A 217 -7.94 -17.24 6.93
N SER A 218 -8.61 -16.25 7.50
CA SER A 218 -8.01 -14.92 7.72
C SER A 218 -8.73 -14.14 8.81
N ASP A 219 -7.94 -13.37 9.57
CA ASP A 219 -8.40 -12.45 10.61
C ASP A 219 -7.98 -11.01 10.28
N VAL A 220 -8.81 -10.05 10.68
CA VAL A 220 -8.43 -8.63 10.71
C VAL A 220 -7.74 -8.37 12.04
N VAL A 221 -6.44 -8.07 12.01
CA VAL A 221 -5.60 -7.83 13.19
C VAL A 221 -5.38 -6.36 13.50
N GLY A 222 -5.75 -5.46 12.58
CA GLY A 222 -5.68 -4.02 12.76
C GLY A 222 -6.25 -3.26 11.58
N ASN A 223 -6.45 -1.96 11.77
CA ASN A 223 -6.82 -1.06 10.68
C ASN A 223 -6.38 0.37 10.99
N PHE A 224 -6.23 1.15 9.94
CA PHE A 224 -6.05 2.59 10.01
C PHE A 224 -6.58 3.25 8.74
N SER A 225 -6.79 4.56 8.78
CA SER A 225 -7.17 5.33 7.60
C SER A 225 -6.57 6.72 7.62
N GLY A 226 -6.42 7.27 6.43
CA GLY A 226 -5.78 8.56 6.23
C GLY A 226 -6.08 9.16 4.87
N LYS A 227 -5.34 10.21 4.58
CA LYS A 227 -5.38 10.89 3.27
C LYS A 227 -3.95 11.11 2.76
N ILE A 228 -3.79 11.07 1.44
CA ILE A 228 -2.54 11.47 0.78
C ILE A 228 -2.47 13.00 0.80
N ILE A 229 -1.43 13.55 1.42
CA ILE A 229 -1.22 15.01 1.49
C ILE A 229 -0.18 15.49 0.46
N LYS A 230 0.73 14.61 0.04
CA LYS A 230 1.73 14.91 -1.01
C LYS A 230 1.95 13.72 -1.93
N ARG A 231 2.29 14.04 -3.18
CA ARG A 231 2.67 13.08 -4.22
C ARG A 231 3.84 13.62 -5.02
N TRP A 232 4.84 12.78 -5.27
CA TRP A 232 6.01 13.11 -6.07
C TRP A 232 6.33 11.95 -7.03
N ASN A 233 6.89 12.26 -8.18
CA ASN A 233 7.33 11.29 -9.21
C ASN A 233 6.22 10.30 -9.62
N MET A 234 4.98 10.77 -9.72
CA MET A 234 3.87 9.91 -10.13
C MET A 234 4.07 9.38 -11.55
N PRO A 235 3.74 8.11 -11.84
CA PRO A 235 3.74 7.60 -13.21
C PRO A 235 2.78 8.44 -14.06
N GLN A 236 3.24 8.78 -15.27
CA GLN A 236 2.47 9.54 -16.28
C GLN A 236 1.45 8.64 -16.98
#